data_b0ed4bd046e251b83e7ecdfdd6f5be30
#
_entry.id   b0ed4bd046e251b83e7ecdfdd6f5be30
#
_cell.length_a   1.000
_cell.length_b   1.000
_cell.length_c   1.000
_cell.angle_alpha   90.00
_cell.angle_beta   90.00
_cell.angle_gamma   90.00
#
_symmetry.space_group_name_H-M   'P 1'
#
loop_
_entity.id
_entity.type
_entity.pdbx_description
1 polymer ?
#
loop_
_entity_poly.entity_id
_entity_poly.type
_entity_poly.pdbx_seq_one_letter_code
_entity_poly.pdbx_strand_id
1 'polypeptide(L)'
;MERLAQIKKLSEKDKVWDIVVVGGGATGLGVAVDAATRGLSVALLEKTDFAKCTSSRSTKLVHGGVRYLQKGDVMLVLEALRERGRMKANAPHLVKDQAFVISNYSYWDNFLYFCGLTFYDMLSFGFGYGRSKFISAKKVMKYIPTSVEKGLKGGVVYHDGQFDDSRMAINLAQTCVENGGTVVNEATVTGILHNEAGKVAGVKFVDNTTGEEYSIKARSVVNAAGCFVDDIMHMDSPTHRKMVTPSQGVHLVLDMKFLQSDYAIMVPKTSDGRVLFAVPWHDKVVVGTTDIVRPTPEEEPRPLKEEIDFIL
;
A
#
# COMPACT_ATOMS: atom_id res chain seq x y z
N MET A 1 13.12 0.74 -18.70
CA MET A 1 12.23 -0.39 -19.11
C MET A 1 11.64 -0.05 -20.47
N GLU A 2 12.02 -0.75 -21.50
CA GLU A 2 11.42 -0.59 -22.83
C GLU A 2 10.36 -1.69 -23.03
N ARG A 3 9.08 -1.31 -23.14
CA ARG A 3 7.95 -2.25 -23.15
C ARG A 3 8.04 -3.26 -24.27
N LEU A 4 8.37 -2.83 -25.50
CA LEU A 4 8.50 -3.73 -26.65
C LEU A 4 9.57 -4.80 -26.44
N ALA A 5 10.69 -4.45 -25.81
CA ALA A 5 11.72 -5.43 -25.48
C ALA A 5 11.24 -6.45 -24.44
N GLN A 6 10.38 -6.04 -23.49
CA GLN A 6 9.79 -6.94 -22.51
C GLN A 6 8.78 -7.89 -23.17
N ILE A 7 7.89 -7.40 -24.03
CA ILE A 7 6.94 -8.24 -24.80
C ILE A 7 7.68 -9.28 -25.65
N LYS A 8 8.76 -8.89 -26.32
CA LYS A 8 9.57 -9.81 -27.11
C LYS A 8 10.14 -10.97 -26.27
N LYS A 9 10.56 -10.71 -25.02
CA LYS A 9 11.00 -11.76 -24.10
C LYS A 9 9.87 -12.71 -23.70
N LEU A 10 8.63 -12.22 -23.60
CA LEU A 10 7.46 -13.06 -23.30
C LEU A 10 7.08 -13.97 -24.46
N SER A 11 7.31 -13.53 -25.71
CA SER A 11 6.99 -14.27 -26.92
C SER A 11 8.07 -15.27 -27.36
N GLU A 12 9.16 -15.46 -26.59
CA GLU A 12 10.18 -16.47 -26.86
C GLU A 12 9.57 -17.87 -26.86
N LYS A 13 9.67 -18.56 -28.01
CA LYS A 13 9.15 -19.93 -28.16
C LYS A 13 9.84 -20.90 -27.21
N ASP A 14 9.05 -21.81 -26.66
CA ASP A 14 9.49 -22.90 -25.77
C ASP A 14 10.06 -22.48 -24.40
N LYS A 15 10.08 -21.19 -24.10
CA LYS A 15 10.48 -20.71 -22.80
C LYS A 15 9.45 -21.09 -21.74
N VAL A 16 9.92 -21.70 -20.65
CA VAL A 16 9.13 -21.97 -19.45
C VAL A 16 9.65 -21.09 -18.34
N TRP A 17 8.81 -20.18 -17.88
CA TRP A 17 9.14 -19.30 -16.77
C TRP A 17 9.08 -20.06 -15.43
N ASP A 18 9.96 -19.73 -14.49
CA ASP A 18 9.85 -20.29 -13.15
C ASP A 18 8.59 -19.76 -12.46
N ILE A 19 8.35 -18.45 -12.62
CA ILE A 19 7.19 -17.79 -12.02
C ILE A 19 6.56 -16.81 -13.02
N VAL A 20 5.23 -16.86 -13.14
CA VAL A 20 4.43 -15.78 -13.73
C VAL A 20 3.63 -15.13 -12.60
N VAL A 21 3.73 -13.81 -12.49
CA VAL A 21 2.99 -13.00 -11.52
C VAL A 21 1.88 -12.23 -12.23
N VAL A 22 0.65 -12.36 -11.75
CA VAL A 22 -0.52 -11.65 -12.26
C VAL A 22 -0.86 -10.50 -11.32
N GLY A 23 -0.69 -9.28 -11.81
CA GLY A 23 -0.92 -8.03 -11.07
C GLY A 23 0.36 -7.27 -10.73
N GLY A 24 0.41 -5.99 -11.13
CA GLY A 24 1.54 -5.06 -10.96
C GLY A 24 1.37 -4.09 -9.79
N GLY A 25 0.64 -4.48 -8.75
CA GLY A 25 0.59 -3.77 -7.48
C GLY A 25 1.80 -4.06 -6.59
N ALA A 26 1.83 -3.49 -5.38
CA ALA A 26 2.94 -3.63 -4.43
C ALA A 26 3.30 -5.11 -4.15
N THR A 27 2.29 -5.96 -3.98
CA THR A 27 2.48 -7.41 -3.72
C THR A 27 3.14 -8.09 -4.92
N GLY A 28 2.59 -7.92 -6.13
CA GLY A 28 3.12 -8.58 -7.31
C GLY A 28 4.52 -8.10 -7.67
N LEU A 29 4.77 -6.81 -7.59
CA LEU A 29 6.11 -6.24 -7.82
C LEU A 29 7.12 -6.71 -6.78
N GLY A 30 6.70 -6.82 -5.50
CA GLY A 30 7.55 -7.38 -4.45
C GLY A 30 7.93 -8.84 -4.73
N VAL A 31 6.96 -9.67 -5.10
CA VAL A 31 7.21 -11.08 -5.49
C VAL A 31 8.15 -11.14 -6.70
N ALA A 32 7.93 -10.30 -7.71
CA ALA A 32 8.75 -10.31 -8.93
C ALA A 32 10.20 -9.90 -8.65
N VAL A 33 10.42 -8.89 -7.79
CA VAL A 33 11.78 -8.48 -7.37
C VAL A 33 12.46 -9.60 -6.58
N ASP A 34 11.77 -10.17 -5.59
CA ASP A 34 12.34 -11.26 -4.77
C ASP A 34 12.71 -12.47 -5.64
N ALA A 35 11.85 -12.86 -6.57
CA ALA A 35 12.13 -13.95 -7.53
C ALA A 35 13.34 -13.63 -8.42
N ALA A 36 13.38 -12.45 -9.04
CA ALA A 36 14.47 -12.05 -9.93
C ALA A 36 15.81 -11.97 -9.20
N THR A 37 15.85 -11.41 -8.00
CA THR A 37 17.09 -11.32 -7.19
C THR A 37 17.60 -12.66 -6.70
N ARG A 38 16.73 -13.69 -6.64
CA ARG A 38 17.12 -15.10 -6.39
C ARG A 38 17.54 -15.84 -7.65
N GLY A 39 17.57 -15.19 -8.80
CA GLY A 39 17.97 -15.79 -10.08
C GLY A 39 16.89 -16.63 -10.76
N LEU A 40 15.62 -16.51 -10.31
CA LEU A 40 14.50 -17.17 -10.98
C LEU A 40 14.07 -16.36 -12.21
N SER A 41 13.68 -17.06 -13.27
CA SER A 41 13.06 -16.44 -14.43
C SER A 41 11.63 -16.04 -14.07
N VAL A 42 11.36 -14.72 -14.01
CA VAL A 42 10.05 -14.19 -13.62
C VAL A 42 9.47 -13.28 -14.71
N ALA A 43 8.17 -13.48 -14.99
CA ALA A 43 7.37 -12.58 -15.81
C ALA A 43 6.21 -12.03 -14.98
N LEU A 44 6.04 -10.69 -15.00
CA LEU A 44 4.91 -10.03 -14.35
C LEU A 44 4.04 -9.36 -15.41
N LEU A 45 2.73 -9.62 -15.34
CA LEU A 45 1.71 -9.05 -16.22
C LEU A 45 0.76 -8.17 -15.42
N GLU A 46 0.64 -6.90 -15.83
CA GLU A 46 -0.29 -5.94 -15.23
C GLU A 46 -1.32 -5.51 -16.29
N LYS A 47 -2.59 -5.58 -15.92
CA LYS A 47 -3.72 -5.29 -16.81
C LYS A 47 -3.71 -3.87 -17.36
N THR A 48 -3.41 -2.90 -16.52
CA THR A 48 -3.42 -1.47 -16.85
C THR A 48 -2.02 -0.88 -16.66
N ASP A 49 -1.79 -0.14 -15.59
CA ASP A 49 -0.47 0.38 -15.27
C ASP A 49 -0.03 -0.04 -13.86
N PHE A 50 1.29 -0.03 -13.62
CA PHE A 50 1.84 -0.43 -12.33
C PHE A 50 1.25 0.42 -11.19
N ALA A 51 0.85 -0.25 -10.14
CA ALA A 51 0.22 0.34 -8.96
C ALA A 51 -1.12 1.07 -9.21
N LYS A 52 -1.74 0.93 -10.34
CA LYS A 52 -2.96 1.67 -10.74
C LYS A 52 -4.10 1.62 -9.71
N CYS A 53 -4.29 0.50 -9.00
CA CYS A 53 -5.34 0.32 -8.01
C CYS A 53 -4.89 0.76 -6.60
N THR A 54 -5.09 -0.06 -5.59
CA THR A 54 -4.81 0.21 -4.15
C THR A 54 -3.41 0.74 -3.89
N SER A 55 -2.40 0.23 -4.63
CA SER A 55 -0.98 0.51 -4.35
C SER A 55 -0.53 1.94 -4.62
N SER A 56 -1.28 2.75 -5.35
CA SER A 56 -1.02 4.19 -5.53
C SER A 56 -2.05 5.08 -4.85
N ARG A 57 -3.05 4.49 -4.20
CA ARG A 57 -4.18 5.17 -3.55
C ARG A 57 -4.15 5.03 -2.03
N SER A 58 -2.96 4.82 -1.46
CA SER A 58 -2.74 4.75 -0.01
C SER A 58 -2.74 6.14 0.63
N THR A 59 -2.75 6.19 1.96
CA THR A 59 -2.52 7.42 2.74
C THR A 59 -1.07 7.94 2.61
N LYS A 60 -0.24 7.33 1.74
CA LYS A 60 1.19 7.63 1.58
C LYS A 60 2.01 7.34 2.84
N LEU A 61 1.54 6.42 3.66
CA LEU A 61 2.19 6.04 4.91
C LEU A 61 2.66 4.58 4.86
N VAL A 62 3.88 4.37 5.32
CA VAL A 62 4.42 3.06 5.68
C VAL A 62 4.62 3.05 7.18
N HIS A 63 3.73 2.37 7.90
CA HIS A 63 3.61 2.48 9.34
C HIS A 63 3.53 1.11 10.01
N GLY A 64 3.91 1.06 11.29
CA GLY A 64 3.85 -0.18 12.08
C GLY A 64 2.44 -0.52 12.59
N GLY A 65 1.43 0.28 12.28
CA GLY A 65 0.05 -0.03 12.64
C GLY A 65 -0.26 0.10 14.14
N VAL A 66 -0.06 1.26 14.72
CA VAL A 66 -0.37 1.55 16.16
C VAL A 66 -1.76 1.05 16.57
N ARG A 67 -2.74 1.07 15.67
CA ARG A 67 -4.10 0.55 15.92
C ARG A 67 -4.12 -0.94 16.25
N TYR A 68 -3.24 -1.74 15.64
CA TYR A 68 -3.16 -3.18 15.92
C TYR A 68 -2.57 -3.46 17.30
N LEU A 69 -1.71 -2.56 17.78
CA LEU A 69 -1.20 -2.63 19.15
C LEU A 69 -2.33 -2.51 20.18
N GLN A 70 -3.31 -1.63 19.94
CA GLN A 70 -4.51 -1.52 20.79
C GLN A 70 -5.37 -2.78 20.78
N LYS A 71 -5.30 -3.60 19.72
CA LYS A 71 -5.99 -4.89 19.62
C LYS A 71 -5.16 -6.06 20.18
N GLY A 72 -3.94 -5.81 20.67
CA GLY A 72 -3.05 -6.82 21.21
C GLY A 72 -2.23 -7.60 20.18
N ASP A 73 -2.29 -7.24 18.90
CA ASP A 73 -1.52 -7.92 17.83
C ASP A 73 -0.09 -7.37 17.75
N VAL A 74 0.71 -7.71 18.75
CA VAL A 74 2.10 -7.25 18.87
C VAL A 74 2.99 -7.81 17.77
N MET A 75 2.75 -9.05 17.32
CA MET A 75 3.59 -9.69 16.29
C MET A 75 3.44 -8.99 14.95
N LEU A 76 2.21 -8.65 14.54
CA LEU A 76 1.96 -7.89 13.31
C LEU A 76 2.64 -6.51 13.36
N VAL A 77 2.60 -5.84 14.52
CA VAL A 77 3.28 -4.55 14.73
C VAL A 77 4.78 -4.68 14.59
N LEU A 78 5.40 -5.71 15.20
CA LEU A 78 6.84 -5.98 15.08
C LEU A 78 7.27 -6.20 13.63
N GLU A 79 6.54 -7.03 12.89
CA GLU A 79 6.81 -7.28 11.47
C GLU A 79 6.69 -6.00 10.64
N ALA A 80 5.60 -5.25 10.81
CA ALA A 80 5.38 -3.99 10.10
C ALA A 80 6.46 -2.94 10.39
N LEU A 81 6.93 -2.83 11.65
CA LEU A 81 8.01 -1.92 12.03
C LEU A 81 9.36 -2.32 11.40
N ARG A 82 9.65 -3.61 11.33
CA ARG A 82 10.86 -4.13 10.65
C ARG A 82 10.80 -3.85 9.16
N GLU A 83 9.68 -4.16 8.50
CA GLU A 83 9.51 -3.91 7.08
C GLU A 83 9.57 -2.41 6.75
N ARG A 84 8.98 -1.54 7.57
CA ARG A 84 9.12 -0.09 7.46
C ARG A 84 10.59 0.33 7.47
N GLY A 85 11.38 -0.21 8.40
CA GLY A 85 12.81 0.07 8.50
C GLY A 85 13.59 -0.44 7.29
N ARG A 86 13.27 -1.64 6.79
CA ARG A 86 13.85 -2.20 5.56
C ARG A 86 13.52 -1.37 4.33
N MET A 87 12.27 -0.92 4.19
CA MET A 87 11.88 -0.04 3.09
C MET A 87 12.69 1.25 3.08
N LYS A 88 12.90 1.88 4.24
CA LYS A 88 13.75 3.07 4.35
C LYS A 88 15.21 2.80 3.99
N ALA A 89 15.76 1.67 4.42
CA ALA A 89 17.12 1.28 4.11
C ALA A 89 17.32 1.01 2.60
N ASN A 90 16.35 0.34 1.99
CA ASN A 90 16.40 -0.04 0.57
C ASN A 90 16.06 1.12 -0.39
N ALA A 91 15.18 2.03 0.03
CA ALA A 91 14.73 3.15 -0.79
C ALA A 91 14.68 4.47 -0.02
N PRO A 92 15.84 4.97 0.49
CA PRO A 92 15.89 6.18 1.32
C PRO A 92 15.45 7.45 0.59
N HIS A 93 15.47 7.44 -0.74
CA HIS A 93 15.02 8.53 -1.60
C HIS A 93 13.48 8.60 -1.74
N LEU A 94 12.77 7.54 -1.35
CA LEU A 94 11.30 7.46 -1.43
C LEU A 94 10.63 7.43 -0.07
N VAL A 95 11.34 6.99 0.97
CA VAL A 95 10.81 6.82 2.33
C VAL A 95 11.43 7.83 3.27
N LYS A 96 10.63 8.65 3.90
CA LYS A 96 11.07 9.65 4.87
C LYS A 96 10.40 9.48 6.23
N ASP A 97 11.02 10.02 7.26
CA ASP A 97 10.41 10.18 8.57
C ASP A 97 9.33 11.26 8.52
N GLN A 98 8.15 10.94 9.03
CA GLN A 98 7.04 11.87 9.20
C GLN A 98 6.66 11.94 10.68
N ALA A 99 6.74 13.13 11.23
CA ALA A 99 6.27 13.41 12.60
C ALA A 99 4.76 13.61 12.61
N PHE A 100 4.11 12.99 13.57
CA PHE A 100 2.66 13.07 13.80
C PHE A 100 2.36 13.73 15.13
N VAL A 101 1.28 14.49 15.18
CA VAL A 101 0.73 15.04 16.42
C VAL A 101 -0.64 14.41 16.67
N ILE A 102 -0.82 13.89 17.89
CA ILE A 102 -2.13 13.54 18.43
C ILE A 102 -2.51 14.64 19.40
N SER A 103 -3.52 15.44 19.03
CA SER A 103 -4.08 16.46 19.91
C SER A 103 -5.05 15.84 20.90
N ASN A 104 -4.84 16.06 22.21
CA ASN A 104 -5.62 15.42 23.26
C ASN A 104 -6.35 16.45 24.11
N TYR A 105 -7.64 16.19 24.32
CA TYR A 105 -8.55 17.03 25.10
C TYR A 105 -8.83 16.48 26.50
N SER A 106 -8.19 15.36 26.86
CA SER A 106 -8.20 14.71 28.15
C SER A 106 -6.76 14.44 28.61
N TYR A 107 -6.47 14.62 29.90
CA TYR A 107 -5.18 14.24 30.49
C TYR A 107 -4.96 12.73 30.49
N TRP A 108 -6.06 11.96 30.63
CA TRP A 108 -5.99 10.49 30.58
C TRP A 108 -5.58 10.00 29.19
N ASP A 109 -6.16 10.56 28.13
CA ASP A 109 -5.81 10.21 26.76
C ASP A 109 -4.35 10.57 26.45
N ASN A 110 -3.88 11.71 26.94
CA ASN A 110 -2.47 12.09 26.83
C ASN A 110 -1.54 11.03 27.43
N PHE A 111 -1.84 10.57 28.63
CA PHE A 111 -1.07 9.56 29.32
C PHE A 111 -1.12 8.22 28.58
N LEU A 112 -2.33 7.79 28.19
CA LEU A 112 -2.55 6.51 27.49
C LEU A 112 -1.81 6.46 26.15
N TYR A 113 -1.96 7.50 25.32
CA TYR A 113 -1.28 7.55 24.03
C TYR A 113 0.23 7.67 24.18
N PHE A 114 0.71 8.43 25.17
CA PHE A 114 2.14 8.51 25.42
C PHE A 114 2.74 7.16 25.81
N CYS A 115 2.11 6.42 26.72
CA CYS A 115 2.57 5.09 27.12
C CYS A 115 2.52 4.11 25.93
N GLY A 116 1.41 4.08 25.19
CA GLY A 116 1.25 3.19 24.03
C GLY A 116 2.26 3.47 22.92
N LEU A 117 2.50 4.74 22.60
CA LEU A 117 3.47 5.13 21.58
C LEU A 117 4.92 4.95 22.04
N THR A 118 5.21 5.12 23.33
CA THR A 118 6.53 4.79 23.88
C THR A 118 6.79 3.28 23.76
N PHE A 119 5.79 2.44 24.03
CA PHE A 119 5.90 1.01 23.82
C PHE A 119 6.07 0.65 22.33
N TYR A 120 5.36 1.32 21.43
CA TYR A 120 5.54 1.19 19.99
C TYR A 120 6.97 1.54 19.55
N ASP A 121 7.56 2.61 20.10
CA ASP A 121 8.95 2.96 19.82
C ASP A 121 9.93 1.86 20.30
N MET A 122 9.67 1.28 21.47
CA MET A 122 10.48 0.16 21.98
C MET A 122 10.43 -1.06 21.08
N LEU A 123 9.27 -1.37 20.50
CA LEU A 123 9.10 -2.48 19.56
C LEU A 123 9.86 -2.28 18.25
N SER A 124 10.28 -1.06 17.93
CA SER A 124 11.02 -0.79 16.67
C SER A 124 12.45 -1.32 16.65
N PHE A 125 13.04 -1.68 17.81
CA PHE A 125 14.37 -2.31 17.95
C PHE A 125 15.45 -1.77 16.99
N GLY A 126 15.66 -0.45 16.96
CA GLY A 126 16.67 0.18 16.10
C GLY A 126 16.17 0.57 14.69
N PHE A 127 15.00 0.12 14.27
CA PHE A 127 14.34 0.58 13.06
C PHE A 127 13.44 1.81 13.29
N GLY A 128 13.59 2.49 14.45
CA GLY A 128 12.84 3.66 14.83
C GLY A 128 13.18 4.88 13.99
N TYR A 129 12.18 5.76 13.79
CA TYR A 129 12.35 7.05 13.12
C TYR A 129 12.55 8.20 14.10
N GLY A 130 12.08 8.06 15.33
CA GLY A 130 12.17 9.05 16.39
C GLY A 130 11.59 8.52 17.69
N ARG A 131 11.59 9.35 18.75
CA ARG A 131 10.99 8.99 20.04
C ARG A 131 9.71 9.75 20.26
N SER A 132 8.71 9.06 20.76
CA SER A 132 7.46 9.68 21.20
C SER A 132 7.69 10.64 22.35
N LYS A 133 7.01 11.80 22.31
CA LYS A 133 7.17 12.87 23.28
C LYS A 133 5.83 13.47 23.65
N PHE A 134 5.61 13.65 24.94
CA PHE A 134 4.53 14.48 25.44
C PHE A 134 4.80 15.95 25.11
N ILE A 135 3.79 16.68 24.69
CA ILE A 135 3.85 18.12 24.42
C ILE A 135 2.68 18.89 25.06
N SER A 136 2.94 20.10 25.53
CA SER A 136 1.92 20.98 26.09
C SER A 136 0.93 21.47 25.04
N ALA A 137 -0.25 21.93 25.44
CA ALA A 137 -1.26 22.54 24.57
C ALA A 137 -0.66 23.70 23.73
N LYS A 138 0.14 24.58 24.34
CA LYS A 138 0.84 25.66 23.63
C LYS A 138 1.74 25.13 22.51
N LYS A 139 2.40 24.00 22.74
CA LYS A 139 3.29 23.38 21.76
C LYS A 139 2.50 22.66 20.66
N VAL A 140 1.35 22.08 20.98
CA VAL A 140 0.41 21.54 19.97
C VAL A 140 -0.02 22.66 19.02
N MET A 141 -0.48 23.81 19.56
CA MET A 141 -0.88 24.97 18.75
C MET A 141 0.26 25.54 17.90
N LYS A 142 1.51 25.42 18.37
CA LYS A 142 2.67 25.80 17.56
C LYS A 142 2.92 24.83 16.39
N TYR A 143 2.75 23.53 16.61
CA TYR A 143 2.99 22.50 15.58
C TYR A 143 1.81 22.35 14.62
N ILE A 144 0.59 22.45 15.13
CA ILE A 144 -0.65 22.38 14.36
C ILE A 144 -1.50 23.61 14.68
N PRO A 145 -1.28 24.74 14.02
CA PRO A 145 -2.00 26.00 14.31
C PRO A 145 -3.51 25.90 14.10
N THR A 146 -3.94 24.94 13.29
CA THR A 146 -5.35 24.70 12.95
C THR A 146 -6.08 23.78 13.93
N SER A 147 -5.41 23.31 14.99
CA SER A 147 -6.06 22.54 16.06
C SER A 147 -7.10 23.36 16.82
N VAL A 148 -8.16 22.72 17.29
CA VAL A 148 -9.15 23.37 18.16
C VAL A 148 -8.52 23.64 19.52
N GLU A 149 -8.37 24.92 19.88
CA GLU A 149 -7.71 25.32 21.13
C GLU A 149 -8.59 25.06 22.36
N LYS A 150 -9.92 25.23 22.23
CA LYS A 150 -10.87 25.08 23.33
C LYS A 150 -10.84 23.66 23.92
N GLY A 151 -10.44 23.54 25.17
CA GLY A 151 -10.37 22.26 25.89
C GLY A 151 -9.10 21.47 25.67
N LEU A 152 -8.18 21.91 24.81
CA LEU A 152 -6.92 21.23 24.53
C LEU A 152 -6.06 21.11 25.80
N LYS A 153 -5.65 19.89 26.15
CA LYS A 153 -4.83 19.57 27.33
C LYS A 153 -3.36 19.35 27.00
N GLY A 154 -3.06 19.04 25.77
CA GLY A 154 -1.73 18.73 25.26
C GLY A 154 -1.79 17.78 24.09
N GLY A 155 -0.69 17.09 23.85
CA GLY A 155 -0.63 16.10 22.78
C GLY A 155 0.57 15.19 22.90
N VAL A 156 0.65 14.26 21.99
CA VAL A 156 1.80 13.37 21.83
C VAL A 156 2.34 13.51 20.41
N VAL A 157 3.65 13.74 20.30
CA VAL A 157 4.36 13.60 19.01
C VAL A 157 4.90 12.20 18.92
N TYR A 158 4.71 11.55 17.78
CA TYR A 158 5.36 10.30 17.44
C TYR A 158 5.82 10.32 15.97
N HIS A 159 6.57 9.29 15.55
CA HIS A 159 7.17 9.23 14.23
C HIS A 159 6.78 7.95 13.52
N ASP A 160 6.46 8.08 12.23
CA ASP A 160 6.23 6.95 11.36
C ASP A 160 6.73 7.25 9.94
N GLY A 161 6.66 6.28 9.00
CA GLY A 161 7.16 6.47 7.67
C GLY A 161 6.14 7.10 6.73
N GLN A 162 6.60 8.03 5.90
CA GLN A 162 5.88 8.49 4.72
C GLN A 162 6.64 8.09 3.47
N PHE A 163 5.94 7.70 2.41
CA PHE A 163 6.59 7.28 1.17
C PHE A 163 5.77 7.64 -0.07
N ASP A 164 6.47 7.74 -1.21
CA ASP A 164 5.82 7.85 -2.51
C ASP A 164 5.49 6.45 -3.03
N ASP A 165 4.25 6.01 -2.85
CA ASP A 165 3.79 4.68 -3.18
C ASP A 165 3.86 4.36 -4.67
N SER A 166 3.48 5.30 -5.54
CA SER A 166 3.53 5.13 -6.98
C SER A 166 4.97 5.01 -7.48
N ARG A 167 5.86 5.90 -7.01
CA ARG A 167 7.27 5.84 -7.36
C ARG A 167 7.96 4.60 -6.81
N MET A 168 7.57 4.13 -5.62
CA MET A 168 8.06 2.88 -5.05
C MET A 168 7.73 1.70 -5.98
N ALA A 169 6.49 1.63 -6.47
CA ALA A 169 6.08 0.58 -7.41
C ALA A 169 6.89 0.62 -8.71
N ILE A 170 7.11 1.81 -9.29
CA ILE A 170 7.94 1.96 -10.50
C ILE A 170 9.39 1.55 -10.22
N ASN A 171 9.95 1.92 -9.06
CA ASN A 171 11.32 1.50 -8.70
C ASN A 171 11.42 -0.02 -8.50
N LEU A 172 10.40 -0.66 -7.93
CA LEU A 172 10.35 -2.14 -7.85
C LEU A 172 10.32 -2.77 -9.25
N ALA A 173 9.51 -2.23 -10.17
CA ALA A 173 9.46 -2.71 -11.56
C ALA A 173 10.84 -2.55 -12.25
N GLN A 174 11.51 -1.42 -12.08
CA GLN A 174 12.85 -1.18 -12.60
C GLN A 174 13.87 -2.14 -12.01
N THR A 175 13.87 -2.30 -10.68
CA THR A 175 14.75 -3.24 -9.97
C THR A 175 14.54 -4.68 -10.44
N CYS A 176 13.30 -5.09 -10.67
CA CYS A 176 12.99 -6.41 -11.23
C CYS A 176 13.65 -6.60 -12.60
N VAL A 177 13.53 -5.62 -13.50
CA VAL A 177 14.13 -5.69 -14.85
C VAL A 177 15.67 -5.67 -14.79
N GLU A 178 16.26 -4.86 -13.92
CA GLU A 178 17.71 -4.79 -13.71
C GLU A 178 18.29 -6.12 -13.20
N ASN A 179 17.48 -6.90 -12.48
CA ASN A 179 17.84 -8.25 -12.03
C ASN A 179 17.36 -9.37 -12.99
N GLY A 180 17.07 -9.04 -14.25
CA GLY A 180 16.76 -10.01 -15.29
C GLY A 180 15.31 -10.42 -15.41
N GLY A 181 14.41 -9.94 -14.54
CA GLY A 181 12.97 -10.17 -14.64
C GLY A 181 12.35 -9.46 -15.85
N THR A 182 11.13 -9.83 -16.17
CA THR A 182 10.34 -9.23 -17.24
C THR A 182 9.04 -8.70 -16.66
N VAL A 183 8.75 -7.40 -16.85
CA VAL A 183 7.52 -6.78 -16.37
C VAL A 183 6.82 -6.05 -17.50
N VAL A 184 5.52 -6.28 -17.65
CA VAL A 184 4.71 -5.70 -18.73
C VAL A 184 3.41 -5.16 -18.15
N ASN A 185 3.14 -3.90 -18.39
CA ASN A 185 1.84 -3.25 -18.18
C ASN A 185 0.99 -3.36 -19.45
N GLU A 186 -0.28 -2.94 -19.40
CA GLU A 186 -1.25 -3.09 -20.51
C GLU A 186 -1.29 -4.52 -21.05
N ALA A 187 -1.23 -5.52 -20.16
CA ALA A 187 -1.22 -6.95 -20.48
C ALA A 187 -2.25 -7.67 -19.61
N THR A 188 -3.44 -7.90 -20.17
CA THR A 188 -4.57 -8.51 -19.46
C THR A 188 -4.48 -10.02 -19.52
N VAL A 189 -4.33 -10.68 -18.37
CA VAL A 189 -4.48 -12.14 -18.28
C VAL A 189 -5.92 -12.52 -18.55
N THR A 190 -6.13 -13.43 -19.50
CA THR A 190 -7.45 -13.86 -19.97
C THR A 190 -7.74 -15.34 -19.71
N GLY A 191 -6.75 -16.08 -19.20
CA GLY A 191 -6.95 -17.50 -18.87
C GLY A 191 -5.73 -18.14 -18.23
N ILE A 192 -5.98 -19.22 -17.50
CA ILE A 192 -4.96 -20.07 -16.89
C ILE A 192 -4.75 -21.31 -17.79
N LEU A 193 -3.51 -21.66 -18.03
CA LEU A 193 -3.14 -22.87 -18.77
C LEU A 193 -2.93 -24.04 -17.81
N HIS A 194 -3.41 -25.22 -18.21
CA HIS A 194 -3.22 -26.45 -17.45
C HIS A 194 -2.45 -27.49 -18.30
N ASN A 195 -1.67 -28.32 -17.64
CA ASN A 195 -1.03 -29.46 -18.26
C ASN A 195 -1.98 -30.67 -18.31
N GLU A 196 -1.53 -31.78 -18.90
CA GLU A 196 -2.30 -33.03 -19.01
C GLU A 196 -2.74 -33.59 -17.64
N ALA A 197 -2.01 -33.28 -16.57
CA ALA A 197 -2.36 -33.70 -15.22
C ALA A 197 -3.30 -32.69 -14.50
N GLY A 198 -3.84 -31.69 -15.22
CA GLY A 198 -4.74 -30.66 -14.68
C GLY A 198 -4.06 -29.65 -13.77
N LYS A 199 -2.73 -29.60 -13.71
CA LYS A 199 -1.99 -28.62 -12.92
C LYS A 199 -1.74 -27.35 -13.72
N VAL A 200 -1.77 -26.20 -13.05
CA VAL A 200 -1.42 -24.89 -13.65
C VAL A 200 -0.05 -24.96 -14.32
N ALA A 201 0.02 -24.51 -15.57
CA ALA A 201 1.20 -24.59 -16.42
C ALA A 201 1.54 -23.28 -17.15
N GLY A 202 0.83 -22.19 -16.86
CA GLY A 202 1.05 -20.89 -17.45
C GLY A 202 -0.21 -20.06 -17.55
N VAL A 203 -0.16 -18.99 -18.35
CA VAL A 203 -1.28 -18.08 -18.56
C VAL A 203 -1.44 -17.71 -20.04
N LYS A 204 -2.67 -17.31 -20.41
CA LYS A 204 -2.98 -16.56 -21.63
C LYS A 204 -3.14 -15.09 -21.26
N PHE A 205 -2.69 -14.21 -22.13
CA PHE A 205 -2.92 -12.78 -21.96
C PHE A 205 -3.07 -12.07 -23.31
N VAL A 206 -3.67 -10.88 -23.26
CA VAL A 206 -3.80 -9.98 -24.40
C VAL A 206 -2.94 -8.75 -24.14
N ASP A 207 -2.14 -8.34 -25.12
CA ASP A 207 -1.51 -7.02 -25.15
C ASP A 207 -2.58 -5.98 -25.50
N ASN A 208 -2.99 -5.18 -24.53
CA ASN A 208 -4.06 -4.19 -24.71
C ASN A 208 -3.69 -3.08 -25.72
N THR A 209 -2.40 -2.90 -26.01
CA THR A 209 -1.95 -1.86 -26.95
C THR A 209 -2.04 -2.30 -28.41
N THR A 210 -1.94 -3.61 -28.70
CA THR A 210 -1.97 -4.19 -30.05
C THR A 210 -3.19 -5.05 -30.30
N GLY A 211 -3.81 -5.57 -29.23
CA GLY A 211 -4.86 -6.59 -29.31
C GLY A 211 -4.34 -8.01 -29.59
N GLU A 212 -3.01 -8.20 -29.63
CA GLU A 212 -2.44 -9.51 -29.86
C GLU A 212 -2.55 -10.42 -28.64
N GLU A 213 -2.85 -11.70 -28.89
CA GLU A 213 -2.97 -12.73 -27.87
C GLU A 213 -1.66 -13.52 -27.73
N TYR A 214 -1.29 -13.80 -26.49
CA TYR A 214 -0.10 -14.54 -26.13
C TYR A 214 -0.41 -15.67 -25.16
N SER A 215 0.42 -16.71 -25.21
CA SER A 215 0.42 -17.79 -24.21
C SER A 215 1.84 -18.02 -23.73
N ILE A 216 2.04 -17.96 -22.43
CA ILE A 216 3.35 -18.20 -21.79
C ILE A 216 3.25 -19.36 -20.81
N LYS A 217 4.25 -20.26 -20.88
CA LYS A 217 4.35 -21.42 -19.98
C LYS A 217 5.07 -21.03 -18.70
N ALA A 218 4.65 -21.59 -17.56
CA ALA A 218 5.27 -21.36 -16.27
C ALA A 218 5.20 -22.59 -15.38
N ARG A 219 6.17 -22.72 -14.46
CA ARG A 219 6.15 -23.74 -13.40
C ARG A 219 5.18 -23.37 -12.29
N SER A 220 5.02 -22.06 -12.04
CA SER A 220 4.10 -21.52 -11.04
C SER A 220 3.49 -20.21 -11.50
N VAL A 221 2.23 -19.99 -11.13
CA VAL A 221 1.52 -18.72 -11.32
C VAL A 221 1.17 -18.14 -9.96
N VAL A 222 1.56 -16.90 -9.73
CA VAL A 222 1.22 -16.16 -8.51
C VAL A 222 0.12 -15.16 -8.83
N ASN A 223 -1.04 -15.36 -8.21
CA ASN A 223 -2.15 -14.42 -8.30
C ASN A 223 -1.94 -13.29 -7.27
N ALA A 224 -1.55 -12.11 -7.75
CA ALA A 224 -1.35 -10.89 -6.97
C ALA A 224 -2.28 -9.76 -7.46
N ALA A 225 -3.46 -10.11 -7.98
CA ALA A 225 -4.42 -9.19 -8.59
C ALA A 225 -5.21 -8.31 -7.57
N GLY A 226 -4.79 -8.27 -6.30
CA GLY A 226 -5.39 -7.43 -5.27
C GLY A 226 -6.87 -7.73 -5.07
N CYS A 227 -7.74 -6.72 -5.17
CA CYS A 227 -9.19 -6.90 -5.02
C CYS A 227 -9.84 -7.72 -6.16
N PHE A 228 -9.11 -7.98 -7.26
CA PHE A 228 -9.55 -8.79 -8.41
C PHE A 228 -9.03 -10.23 -8.37
N VAL A 229 -8.50 -10.71 -7.24
CA VAL A 229 -7.95 -12.08 -7.13
C VAL A 229 -8.99 -13.16 -7.47
N ASP A 230 -10.27 -12.92 -7.14
CA ASP A 230 -11.35 -13.88 -7.41
C ASP A 230 -11.60 -14.05 -8.91
N ASP A 231 -11.38 -13.03 -9.74
CA ASP A 231 -11.52 -13.12 -11.20
C ASP A 231 -10.48 -14.10 -11.78
N ILE A 232 -9.24 -14.01 -11.31
CA ILE A 232 -8.16 -14.93 -11.72
C ILE A 232 -8.42 -16.34 -11.19
N MET A 233 -8.92 -16.48 -9.96
CA MET A 233 -9.28 -17.79 -9.40
C MET A 233 -10.43 -18.45 -10.15
N HIS A 234 -11.41 -17.69 -10.67
CA HIS A 234 -12.48 -18.22 -11.50
C HIS A 234 -11.98 -18.67 -12.91
N MET A 235 -10.90 -18.06 -13.43
CA MET A 235 -10.25 -18.53 -14.66
C MET A 235 -9.59 -19.91 -14.47
N ASP A 236 -9.06 -20.18 -13.27
CA ASP A 236 -8.48 -21.47 -12.89
C ASP A 236 -9.56 -22.50 -12.56
N SER A 237 -10.53 -22.13 -11.75
CA SER A 237 -11.63 -22.99 -11.30
C SER A 237 -12.96 -22.23 -11.29
N PRO A 238 -13.86 -22.50 -12.26
CA PRO A 238 -15.17 -21.81 -12.36
C PRO A 238 -16.06 -21.98 -11.11
N THR A 239 -15.82 -23.01 -10.30
CA THR A 239 -16.56 -23.29 -9.06
C THR A 239 -15.93 -22.65 -7.82
N HIS A 240 -14.88 -21.86 -8.02
CA HIS A 240 -14.20 -21.17 -6.92
C HIS A 240 -15.16 -20.31 -6.09
N ARG A 241 -15.05 -20.38 -4.76
CA ARG A 241 -15.83 -19.54 -3.85
C ARG A 241 -15.13 -18.19 -3.68
N LYS A 242 -15.92 -17.11 -3.71
CA LYS A 242 -15.42 -15.76 -3.45
C LYS A 242 -14.66 -15.69 -2.12
N MET A 243 -13.40 -15.25 -2.18
CA MET A 243 -12.48 -15.13 -1.04
C MET A 243 -12.39 -13.72 -0.51
N VAL A 244 -12.54 -12.71 -1.37
CA VAL A 244 -12.30 -11.31 -1.02
C VAL A 244 -13.63 -10.57 -0.92
N THR A 245 -13.82 -9.88 0.20
CA THR A 245 -14.85 -8.85 0.34
C THR A 245 -14.19 -7.50 0.10
N PRO A 246 -14.43 -6.87 -1.06
CA PRO A 246 -13.79 -5.60 -1.35
C PRO A 246 -14.35 -4.48 -0.47
N SER A 247 -13.50 -3.56 -0.08
CA SER A 247 -13.92 -2.30 0.54
C SER A 247 -13.31 -1.12 -0.20
N GLN A 248 -14.01 0.01 -0.17
CA GLN A 248 -13.60 1.28 -0.76
C GLN A 248 -13.21 2.23 0.35
N GLY A 249 -12.09 2.93 0.20
CA GLY A 249 -11.67 4.03 1.04
C GLY A 249 -11.35 5.26 0.20
N VAL A 250 -11.67 6.44 0.71
CA VAL A 250 -11.48 7.73 0.04
C VAL A 250 -10.52 8.61 0.81
N HIS A 251 -9.71 9.36 0.07
CA HIS A 251 -8.94 10.48 0.60
C HIS A 251 -9.39 11.78 -0.05
N LEU A 252 -9.49 12.84 0.74
CA LEU A 252 -9.60 14.19 0.24
C LEU A 252 -8.21 14.82 0.13
N VAL A 253 -7.97 15.51 -0.97
CA VAL A 253 -6.74 16.29 -1.17
C VAL A 253 -7.10 17.75 -1.01
N LEU A 254 -6.64 18.34 0.08
CA LEU A 254 -6.95 19.71 0.48
C LEU A 254 -5.73 20.62 0.29
N ASP A 255 -5.98 21.91 0.27
CA ASP A 255 -4.92 22.93 0.26
C ASP A 255 -4.16 22.93 1.60
N MET A 256 -2.83 23.17 1.57
CA MET A 256 -1.98 23.19 2.76
C MET A 256 -2.45 24.22 3.81
N LYS A 257 -3.20 25.25 3.40
CA LYS A 257 -3.79 26.23 4.35
C LYS A 257 -4.70 25.60 5.40
N PHE A 258 -5.22 24.40 5.18
CA PHE A 258 -6.06 23.70 6.17
C PHE A 258 -5.25 22.97 7.24
N LEU A 259 -3.97 22.72 7.02
CA LEU A 259 -3.08 22.11 8.03
C LEU A 259 -2.05 23.11 8.57
N GLN A 260 -1.42 23.91 7.71
CA GLN A 260 -0.39 24.90 8.01
C GLN A 260 0.78 24.33 8.82
N SER A 261 1.20 23.10 8.50
CA SER A 261 2.20 22.38 9.27
C SER A 261 2.91 21.30 8.45
N ASP A 262 4.17 21.06 8.77
CA ASP A 262 4.93 19.88 8.29
C ASP A 262 4.64 18.62 9.13
N TYR A 263 3.97 18.76 10.27
CA TYR A 263 3.51 17.66 11.08
C TYR A 263 2.20 17.11 10.52
N ALA A 264 2.08 15.78 10.48
CA ALA A 264 0.82 15.13 10.22
C ALA A 264 -0.06 15.10 11.48
N ILE A 265 -1.37 15.04 11.29
CA ILE A 265 -2.33 14.82 12.38
C ILE A 265 -2.77 13.35 12.32
N MET A 266 -2.84 12.71 13.48
CA MET A 266 -3.58 11.49 13.70
C MET A 266 -4.73 11.75 14.65
N VAL A 267 -5.95 11.45 14.20
CA VAL A 267 -7.15 11.40 15.04
C VAL A 267 -7.39 9.93 15.39
N PRO A 268 -7.06 9.49 16.61
CA PRO A 268 -7.06 8.06 16.94
C PRO A 268 -8.47 7.46 17.05
N LYS A 269 -9.48 8.30 17.22
CA LYS A 269 -10.87 7.89 17.33
C LYS A 269 -11.78 9.00 16.81
N THR A 270 -12.44 8.74 15.69
CA THR A 270 -13.52 9.57 15.15
C THR A 270 -14.86 9.22 15.80
N SER A 271 -15.94 9.93 15.45
CA SER A 271 -17.30 9.69 15.98
C SER A 271 -17.79 8.25 15.75
N ASP A 272 -17.33 7.59 14.68
CA ASP A 272 -17.65 6.19 14.33
C ASP A 272 -16.57 5.19 14.77
N GLY A 273 -15.53 5.64 15.50
CA GLY A 273 -14.46 4.80 16.05
C GLY A 273 -13.32 4.46 15.09
N ARG A 274 -13.33 5.02 13.87
CA ARG A 274 -12.21 4.89 12.91
C ARG A 274 -11.05 5.82 13.27
N VAL A 275 -9.89 5.55 12.69
CA VAL A 275 -8.72 6.45 12.73
C VAL A 275 -8.72 7.29 11.47
N LEU A 276 -8.48 8.59 11.62
CA LEU A 276 -8.32 9.51 10.51
C LEU A 276 -6.92 10.15 10.54
N PHE A 277 -6.34 10.32 9.37
CA PHE A 277 -5.07 11.02 9.20
C PHE A 277 -5.26 12.28 8.37
N ALA A 278 -4.50 13.33 8.67
CA ALA A 278 -4.26 14.46 7.80
C ALA A 278 -2.75 14.58 7.61
N VAL A 279 -2.26 14.28 6.41
CA VAL A 279 -0.84 14.10 6.14
C VAL A 279 -0.38 15.13 5.11
N PRO A 280 0.67 15.94 5.40
CA PRO A 280 1.23 16.85 4.42
C PRO A 280 1.83 16.03 3.27
N TRP A 281 1.46 16.38 2.03
CA TRP A 281 1.95 15.73 0.81
C TRP A 281 2.23 16.78 -0.25
N HIS A 282 3.52 17.07 -0.48
CA HIS A 282 3.96 18.21 -1.27
C HIS A 282 3.33 19.52 -0.76
N ASP A 283 2.59 20.24 -1.60
CA ASP A 283 1.88 21.49 -1.28
C ASP A 283 0.41 21.28 -0.85
N LYS A 284 0.02 20.03 -0.60
CA LYS A 284 -1.34 19.62 -0.25
C LYS A 284 -1.39 18.84 1.06
N VAL A 285 -2.58 18.58 1.51
CA VAL A 285 -2.87 17.70 2.65
C VAL A 285 -3.76 16.57 2.18
N VAL A 286 -3.32 15.33 2.43
CA VAL A 286 -4.12 14.13 2.18
C VAL A 286 -4.84 13.78 3.47
N VAL A 287 -6.18 13.78 3.43
CA VAL A 287 -7.04 13.50 4.59
C VAL A 287 -7.85 12.23 4.33
N GLY A 288 -7.81 11.29 5.23
CA GLY A 288 -8.54 10.02 5.11
C GLY A 288 -8.05 8.96 6.09
N THR A 289 -8.61 7.81 6.03
CA THR A 289 -9.44 7.25 4.96
C THR A 289 -10.81 6.82 5.50
N THR A 290 -11.75 6.64 4.59
CA THR A 290 -13.01 5.92 4.84
C THR A 290 -12.82 4.43 4.63
N ASP A 291 -13.86 3.62 4.94
CA ASP A 291 -13.85 2.18 4.74
C ASP A 291 -15.31 1.71 4.59
N ILE A 292 -15.74 1.47 3.35
CA ILE A 292 -17.11 1.03 3.03
C ILE A 292 -17.05 -0.25 2.20
N VAL A 293 -17.71 -1.29 2.67
CA VAL A 293 -17.82 -2.57 1.97
C VAL A 293 -18.56 -2.39 0.65
N ARG A 294 -18.00 -2.96 -0.43
CA ARG A 294 -18.56 -2.93 -1.78
C ARG A 294 -18.96 -4.34 -2.24
N PRO A 295 -20.01 -4.50 -3.02
CA PRO A 295 -20.43 -5.82 -3.54
C PRO A 295 -19.41 -6.39 -4.53
N THR A 296 -18.78 -5.53 -5.35
CA THR A 296 -17.78 -5.86 -6.36
C THR A 296 -16.65 -4.83 -6.35
N PRO A 297 -15.42 -5.22 -6.70
CA PRO A 297 -14.34 -4.25 -6.90
C PRO A 297 -14.58 -3.44 -8.18
N GLU A 298 -14.14 -2.19 -8.17
CA GLU A 298 -14.18 -1.28 -9.33
C GLU A 298 -12.75 -0.85 -9.68
N GLU A 299 -12.42 -0.75 -10.96
CA GLU A 299 -11.10 -0.26 -11.42
C GLU A 299 -10.94 1.24 -11.14
N GLU A 300 -12.02 2.01 -11.32
CA GLU A 300 -12.08 3.45 -11.08
C GLU A 300 -13.22 3.79 -10.11
N PRO A 301 -13.04 3.47 -8.81
CA PRO A 301 -14.08 3.75 -7.82
C PRO A 301 -14.31 5.25 -7.68
N ARG A 302 -15.58 5.62 -7.53
CA ARG A 302 -16.00 7.00 -7.30
C ARG A 302 -16.35 7.21 -5.83
N PRO A 303 -15.99 8.38 -5.25
CA PRO A 303 -16.31 8.67 -3.86
C PRO A 303 -17.84 8.74 -3.67
N LEU A 304 -18.34 8.18 -2.58
CA LEU A 304 -19.71 8.32 -2.16
C LEU A 304 -19.88 9.62 -1.36
N LYS A 305 -21.07 10.20 -1.42
CA LYS A 305 -21.36 11.44 -0.66
C LYS A 305 -21.10 11.25 0.83
N GLU A 306 -21.50 10.11 1.40
CA GLU A 306 -21.31 9.77 2.80
C GLU A 306 -19.81 9.67 3.22
N GLU A 307 -18.94 9.29 2.28
CA GLU A 307 -17.50 9.24 2.52
C GLU A 307 -16.90 10.65 2.60
N ILE A 308 -17.34 11.53 1.71
CA ILE A 308 -16.94 12.94 1.69
C ILE A 308 -17.44 13.65 2.95
N ASP A 309 -18.73 13.50 3.27
CA ASP A 309 -19.37 14.10 4.45
C ASP A 309 -18.74 13.63 5.77
N PHE A 310 -18.23 12.39 5.81
CA PHE A 310 -17.52 11.86 6.98
C PHE A 310 -16.15 12.51 7.19
N ILE A 311 -15.42 12.82 6.11
CA ILE A 311 -14.08 13.40 6.23
C ILE A 311 -14.14 14.90 6.53
N LEU A 312 -15.16 15.61 6.03
CA LEU A 312 -15.38 17.04 6.25
C LEU A 312 -16.03 17.34 7.60
#